data_6d94d38be8e514fc8c5a02240be0c8dc
#
_entry.id   6d94d38be8e514fc8c5a02240be0c8dc
#
_cell.length_a   1.000
_cell.length_b   1.000
_cell.length_c   1.000
_cell.angle_alpha   90.00
_cell.angle_beta   90.00
_cell.angle_gamma   90.00
#
_symmetry.space_group_name_H-M   'P 1'
#
loop_
_entity.id
_entity.type
_entity.pdbx_description
1 polymer ?
#
loop_
_entity_poly.entity_id
_entity_poly.type
_entity_poly.pdbx_seq_one_letter_code
_entity_poly.pdbx_strand_id
1 'polypeptide(L)'
;KFNIADKESSISTRIMDLFSPIGKGQRGMIVSQPKTGKTMLLKDVANAIAANHPEVYQIILLIDERPEEVTDMQRNVKGEVVASTFDEPADRHVRVANIVLSKAKRLVECGHDVVILLDSITRLARAYNTVQPASGKILSGGVDANALHKPKRFFGAARNIAVSYTHLTLPTMDS
;
A
#
# COMPACT_ATOMS: atom_id res chain seq x y z
N LYS A 1 -16.66 -2.98 -6.18
CA LYS A 1 -16.34 -3.47 -4.84
C LYS A 1 -15.56 -4.78 -4.95
N PHE A 2 -14.48 -4.92 -4.17
CA PHE A 2 -13.82 -6.21 -3.99
C PHE A 2 -14.58 -7.03 -2.96
N ASN A 3 -14.73 -8.32 -3.22
CA ASN A 3 -15.26 -9.24 -2.23
C ASN A 3 -14.10 -9.78 -1.39
N ILE A 4 -14.06 -9.41 -0.13
CA ILE A 4 -13.07 -9.90 0.84
C ILE A 4 -13.71 -10.69 1.97
N ALA A 5 -15.01 -10.92 1.91
CA ALA A 5 -15.81 -11.59 2.94
C ALA A 5 -16.25 -13.00 2.56
N ASP A 6 -15.85 -13.51 1.42
CA ASP A 6 -16.17 -14.84 0.95
C ASP A 6 -14.99 -15.80 1.16
N LYS A 7 -14.61 -16.59 0.21
CA LYS A 7 -13.56 -17.60 0.32
C LYS A 7 -12.33 -17.10 1.10
N GLU A 8 -11.81 -17.95 1.96
CA GLU A 8 -10.62 -17.68 2.80
C GLU A 8 -10.72 -16.40 3.65
N SER A 9 -11.94 -15.95 3.96
CA SER A 9 -12.13 -14.76 4.77
C SER A 9 -11.86 -15.01 6.25
N SER A 10 -11.18 -14.06 6.88
CA SER A 10 -11.05 -14.00 8.33
C SER A 10 -12.17 -13.14 8.95
N ILE A 11 -12.29 -13.15 10.27
CA ILE A 11 -13.20 -12.24 10.96
C ILE A 11 -12.85 -10.79 10.64
N SER A 12 -11.57 -10.47 10.58
CA SER A 12 -11.09 -9.12 10.27
C SER A 12 -11.53 -8.67 8.88
N THR A 13 -11.40 -9.51 7.87
CA THR A 13 -11.82 -9.15 6.50
C THR A 13 -13.33 -9.05 6.36
N ARG A 14 -14.10 -9.85 7.11
CA ARG A 14 -15.56 -9.74 7.17
C ARG A 14 -16.02 -8.42 7.77
N ILE A 15 -15.40 -8.02 8.89
CA ILE A 15 -15.68 -6.74 9.54
C ILE A 15 -15.32 -5.60 8.59
N MET A 16 -14.17 -5.66 7.95
CA MET A 16 -13.74 -4.66 6.98
C MET A 16 -14.71 -4.55 5.80
N ASP A 17 -15.16 -5.65 5.25
CA ASP A 17 -16.11 -5.65 4.14
C ASP A 17 -17.47 -5.04 4.52
N LEU A 18 -17.88 -5.23 5.75
CA LEU A 18 -19.14 -4.69 6.26
C LEU A 18 -19.09 -3.19 6.53
N PHE A 19 -18.03 -2.73 7.21
CA PHE A 19 -17.94 -1.35 7.67
C PHE A 19 -17.11 -0.44 6.76
N SER A 20 -16.16 -0.99 6.05
CA SER A 20 -15.24 -0.22 5.19
C SER A 20 -14.95 -0.99 3.90
N PRO A 21 -15.96 -1.17 3.04
CA PRO A 21 -15.78 -1.97 1.82
C PRO A 21 -14.76 -1.34 0.88
N ILE A 22 -13.90 -2.19 0.29
CA ILE A 22 -12.86 -1.78 -0.64
C ILE A 22 -13.36 -1.96 -2.07
N GLY A 23 -13.18 -0.94 -2.89
CA GLY A 23 -13.55 -0.94 -4.30
C GLY A 23 -12.37 -0.71 -5.24
N LYS A 24 -12.58 -0.99 -6.50
CA LYS A 24 -11.60 -0.67 -7.54
C LYS A 24 -11.41 0.84 -7.63
N GLY A 25 -10.18 1.28 -7.83
CA GLY A 25 -9.83 2.70 -7.88
C GLY A 25 -9.85 3.41 -6.53
N GLN A 26 -10.08 2.69 -5.46
CA GLN A 26 -10.17 3.22 -4.12
C GLN A 26 -8.81 3.22 -3.42
N ARG A 27 -8.61 4.23 -2.60
CA ARG A 27 -7.49 4.29 -1.66
C ARG A 27 -8.01 4.11 -0.26
N GLY A 28 -7.33 3.28 0.50
CA GLY A 28 -7.64 3.09 1.91
C GLY A 28 -6.38 3.23 2.75
N MET A 29 -6.55 3.59 4.00
CA MET A 29 -5.44 3.68 4.94
C MET A 29 -5.81 2.95 6.23
N ILE A 30 -4.91 2.08 6.67
CA ILE A 30 -5.01 1.45 7.98
C ILE A 30 -3.91 2.04 8.85
N VAL A 31 -4.30 2.67 9.93
CA VAL A 31 -3.36 3.21 10.91
C VAL A 31 -3.44 2.37 12.17
N SER A 32 -2.30 1.86 12.58
CA SER A 32 -2.21 1.09 13.82
C SER A 32 -0.86 1.33 14.48
N GLN A 33 -0.80 1.11 15.77
CA GLN A 33 0.47 1.13 16.49
C GLN A 33 1.34 -0.05 16.03
N PRO A 34 2.66 0.04 16.16
CA PRO A 34 3.55 -1.09 15.92
C PRO A 34 3.13 -2.31 16.74
N LYS A 35 3.24 -3.49 16.14
CA LYS A 35 2.93 -4.80 16.78
C LYS A 35 1.47 -5.05 17.12
N THR A 36 0.53 -4.39 16.45
CA THR A 36 -0.92 -4.53 16.71
C THR A 36 -1.69 -5.35 15.67
N GLY A 37 -1.02 -6.16 14.87
CA GLY A 37 -1.69 -7.04 13.91
C GLY A 37 -1.96 -6.42 12.53
N LYS A 38 -1.39 -5.24 12.23
CA LYS A 38 -1.49 -4.62 10.90
C LYS A 38 -0.99 -5.54 9.79
N THR A 39 0.12 -6.22 10.01
CA THR A 39 0.71 -7.17 9.06
C THR A 39 -0.20 -8.35 8.79
N MET A 40 -0.84 -8.89 9.83
CA MET A 40 -1.83 -9.96 9.67
C MET A 40 -3.04 -9.50 8.87
N LEU A 41 -3.54 -8.31 9.14
CA LEU A 41 -4.66 -7.75 8.39
C LEU A 41 -4.29 -7.56 6.91
N LEU A 42 -3.09 -7.09 6.62
CA LEU A 42 -2.60 -6.95 5.26
C LEU A 42 -2.54 -8.29 4.53
N LYS A 43 -2.04 -9.34 5.18
CA LYS A 43 -2.02 -10.71 4.64
C LYS A 43 -3.45 -11.21 4.38
N ASP A 44 -4.34 -11.02 5.33
CA ASP A 44 -5.73 -11.46 5.22
C ASP A 44 -6.43 -10.78 4.03
N VAL A 45 -6.25 -9.49 3.87
CA VAL A 45 -6.80 -8.74 2.73
C VAL A 45 -6.22 -9.25 1.42
N ALA A 46 -4.90 -9.42 1.34
CA ALA A 46 -4.24 -9.92 0.14
C ALA A 46 -4.74 -11.31 -0.25
N ASN A 47 -4.85 -12.21 0.70
CA ASN A 47 -5.31 -13.57 0.46
C ASN A 47 -6.79 -13.63 0.09
N ALA A 48 -7.62 -12.80 0.71
CA ALA A 48 -9.03 -12.69 0.36
C ALA A 48 -9.23 -12.17 -1.07
N ILE A 49 -8.47 -11.16 -1.48
CA ILE A 49 -8.50 -10.67 -2.86
C ILE A 49 -8.03 -11.75 -3.83
N ALA A 50 -6.95 -12.45 -3.52
CA ALA A 50 -6.45 -13.52 -4.39
C ALA A 50 -7.45 -14.66 -4.54
N ALA A 51 -8.17 -15.02 -3.48
CA ALA A 51 -9.15 -16.10 -3.51
C ALA A 51 -10.42 -15.72 -4.28
N ASN A 52 -10.90 -14.50 -4.12
CA ASN A 52 -12.17 -14.05 -4.69
C ASN A 52 -12.02 -13.32 -6.03
N HIS A 53 -10.83 -12.78 -6.30
CA HIS A 53 -10.52 -12.01 -7.51
C HIS A 53 -9.17 -12.45 -8.09
N PRO A 54 -9.06 -13.70 -8.60
CA PRO A 54 -7.78 -14.20 -9.13
C PRO A 54 -7.30 -13.45 -10.37
N GLU A 55 -8.19 -12.70 -11.02
CA GLU A 55 -7.86 -11.85 -12.18
C GLU A 55 -7.08 -10.58 -11.81
N VAL A 56 -7.10 -10.20 -10.53
CA VAL A 56 -6.43 -8.99 -10.05
C VAL A 56 -4.94 -9.25 -9.85
N TYR A 57 -4.11 -8.37 -10.38
CA TYR A 57 -2.67 -8.40 -10.14
C TYR A 57 -2.37 -7.68 -8.82
N GLN A 58 -1.81 -8.40 -7.86
CA GLN A 58 -1.46 -7.82 -6.57
C GLN A 58 0.03 -7.59 -6.45
N ILE A 59 0.40 -6.39 -5.99
CA ILE A 59 1.76 -6.04 -5.61
C ILE A 59 1.76 -5.63 -4.14
N ILE A 60 2.55 -6.31 -3.35
CA ILE A 60 2.76 -5.98 -1.94
C ILE A 60 4.11 -5.27 -1.84
N LEU A 61 4.09 -3.99 -1.56
CA LEU A 61 5.28 -3.15 -1.45
C LEU A 61 5.63 -2.92 0.01
N LEU A 62 6.78 -3.44 0.41
CA LEU A 62 7.30 -3.34 1.78
C LEU A 62 8.50 -2.40 1.79
N ILE A 63 8.36 -1.29 2.50
CA ILE A 63 9.42 -0.28 2.62
C ILE A 63 9.92 -0.22 4.05
N ASP A 64 11.24 -0.38 4.21
CA ASP A 64 11.93 -0.30 5.49
C ASP A 64 11.49 -1.41 6.47
N GLU A 65 11.14 -2.58 5.94
CA GLU A 65 10.78 -3.75 6.72
C GLU A 65 12.00 -4.67 6.96
N ARG A 66 11.85 -5.56 7.91
CA ARG A 66 12.89 -6.55 8.23
C ARG A 66 12.86 -7.71 7.24
N PRO A 67 14.03 -8.31 6.90
CA PRO A 67 14.08 -9.42 5.95
C PRO A 67 13.19 -10.61 6.32
N GLU A 68 13.06 -10.94 7.60
CA GLU A 68 12.18 -12.01 8.06
C GLU A 68 10.71 -11.72 7.82
N GLU A 69 10.28 -10.48 7.91
CA GLU A 69 8.91 -10.07 7.60
C GLU A 69 8.64 -10.14 6.10
N VAL A 70 9.63 -9.78 5.28
CA VAL A 70 9.55 -9.92 3.83
C VAL A 70 9.39 -11.40 3.44
N THR A 71 10.21 -12.27 4.02
CA THR A 71 10.13 -13.71 3.77
C THR A 71 8.79 -14.29 4.20
N ASP A 72 8.29 -13.88 5.35
CA ASP A 72 6.98 -14.30 5.84
C ASP A 72 5.86 -13.90 4.86
N MET A 73 5.90 -12.67 4.39
CA MET A 73 4.92 -12.18 3.41
C MET A 73 5.00 -12.97 2.09
N GLN A 74 6.20 -13.20 1.58
CA GLN A 74 6.40 -13.97 0.35
C GLN A 74 5.86 -15.40 0.44
N ARG A 75 5.96 -16.01 1.62
CA ARG A 75 5.47 -17.38 1.84
C ARG A 75 3.97 -17.48 2.02
N ASN A 76 3.34 -16.43 2.55
CA ASN A 76 1.95 -16.48 3.01
C ASN A 76 0.98 -15.66 2.17
N VAL A 77 1.44 -15.00 1.14
CA VAL A 77 0.60 -14.17 0.25
C VAL A 77 0.75 -14.60 -1.19
N LYS A 78 -0.38 -14.71 -1.88
CA LYS A 78 -0.43 -14.94 -3.32
C LYS A 78 -0.39 -13.60 -4.05
N GLY A 79 0.80 -13.11 -4.31
CA GLY A 79 1.00 -11.85 -5.00
C GLY A 79 2.49 -11.60 -5.20
N GLU A 80 2.82 -10.58 -5.94
CA GLU A 80 4.21 -10.16 -6.11
C GLU A 80 4.62 -9.33 -4.90
N VAL A 81 5.58 -9.82 -4.14
CA VAL A 81 6.16 -9.08 -3.01
C VAL A 81 7.43 -8.37 -3.48
N VAL A 82 7.42 -7.05 -3.37
CA VAL A 82 8.56 -6.20 -3.68
C VAL A 82 8.96 -5.48 -2.40
N ALA A 83 10.22 -5.55 -2.05
CA ALA A 83 10.69 -5.01 -0.79
C ALA A 83 11.98 -4.21 -0.94
N SER A 84 12.10 -3.20 -0.11
CA SER A 84 13.35 -2.55 0.21
C SER A 84 13.50 -2.55 1.72
N THR A 85 14.45 -3.34 2.22
CA THR A 85 14.60 -3.63 3.65
C THR A 85 15.23 -2.48 4.43
N PHE A 86 15.16 -2.56 5.77
CA PHE A 86 15.58 -1.49 6.67
C PHE A 86 17.08 -1.13 6.58
N ASP A 87 17.89 -2.08 6.14
CA ASP A 87 19.35 -1.91 5.95
C ASP A 87 19.72 -1.25 4.62
N GLU A 88 18.74 -1.04 3.76
CA GLU A 88 18.93 -0.38 2.48
C GLU A 88 18.85 1.15 2.62
N PRO A 89 19.56 1.92 1.78
CA PRO A 89 19.51 3.38 1.84
C PRO A 89 18.18 3.93 1.34
N ALA A 90 17.85 5.16 1.77
CA ALA A 90 16.59 5.81 1.44
C ALA A 90 16.36 6.00 -0.07
N ASP A 91 17.42 6.25 -0.84
CA ASP A 91 17.31 6.37 -2.31
C ASP A 91 16.87 5.06 -2.97
N ARG A 92 17.21 3.92 -2.38
CA ARG A 92 16.72 2.63 -2.85
C ARG A 92 15.25 2.43 -2.55
N HIS A 93 14.77 2.83 -1.38
CA HIS A 93 13.35 2.81 -1.06
C HIS A 93 12.54 3.60 -2.10
N VAL A 94 12.99 4.79 -2.43
CA VAL A 94 12.36 5.64 -3.45
C VAL A 94 12.38 5.00 -4.83
N ARG A 95 13.52 4.44 -5.22
CA ARG A 95 13.68 3.78 -6.52
C ARG A 95 12.74 2.59 -6.67
N VAL A 96 12.67 1.75 -5.66
CA VAL A 96 11.80 0.57 -5.65
C VAL A 96 10.32 0.99 -5.76
N ALA A 97 9.90 1.99 -5.00
CA ALA A 97 8.55 2.52 -5.07
C ALA A 97 8.20 3.05 -6.47
N ASN A 98 9.12 3.78 -7.09
CA ASN A 98 8.92 4.30 -8.44
C ASN A 98 8.83 3.18 -9.50
N ILE A 99 9.62 2.13 -9.36
CA ILE A 99 9.55 0.96 -10.24
C ILE A 99 8.20 0.26 -10.12
N VAL A 100 7.72 0.07 -8.90
CA VAL A 100 6.41 -0.54 -8.66
C VAL A 100 5.29 0.29 -9.27
N LEU A 101 5.33 1.60 -9.10
CA LEU A 101 4.33 2.50 -9.68
C LEU A 101 4.32 2.44 -11.22
N SER A 102 5.50 2.45 -11.83
CA SER A 102 5.64 2.35 -13.28
C SER A 102 5.10 1.02 -13.81
N LYS A 103 5.41 -0.08 -13.12
CA LYS A 103 4.89 -1.40 -13.45
C LYS A 103 3.37 -1.45 -13.35
N ALA A 104 2.82 -0.93 -12.27
CA ALA A 104 1.38 -0.89 -12.05
C ALA A 104 0.66 -0.10 -13.15
N LYS A 105 1.18 1.04 -13.54
CA LYS A 105 0.63 1.85 -14.64
C LYS A 105 0.60 1.08 -15.95
N ARG A 106 1.67 0.40 -16.30
CA ARG A 106 1.74 -0.42 -17.51
C ARG A 106 0.75 -1.58 -17.50
N LEU A 107 0.61 -2.24 -16.36
CA LEU A 107 -0.37 -3.32 -16.20
C LEU A 107 -1.79 -2.82 -16.40
N VAL A 108 -2.12 -1.65 -15.86
CA VAL A 108 -3.42 -1.01 -16.06
C VAL A 108 -3.65 -0.65 -17.53
N GLU A 109 -2.64 -0.11 -18.21
CA GLU A 109 -2.70 0.19 -19.64
C GLU A 109 -2.94 -1.06 -20.49
N CYS A 110 -2.45 -2.21 -20.03
CA CYS A 110 -2.70 -3.51 -20.65
C CYS A 110 -4.05 -4.13 -20.27
N GLY A 111 -4.89 -3.43 -19.54
CA GLY A 111 -6.23 -3.89 -19.16
C GLY A 111 -6.31 -4.70 -17.88
N HIS A 112 -5.24 -4.78 -17.09
CA HIS A 112 -5.27 -5.47 -15.81
C HIS A 112 -5.80 -4.59 -14.68
N ASP A 113 -6.56 -5.18 -13.78
CA ASP A 113 -6.85 -4.58 -12.49
C ASP A 113 -5.66 -4.81 -11.55
N VAL A 114 -5.16 -3.76 -10.93
CA VAL A 114 -3.99 -3.80 -10.07
C VAL A 114 -4.32 -3.32 -8.68
N VAL A 115 -3.88 -4.06 -7.68
CA VAL A 115 -3.93 -3.66 -6.27
C VAL A 115 -2.50 -3.52 -5.76
N ILE A 116 -2.20 -2.38 -5.15
CA ILE A 116 -0.94 -2.16 -4.44
C ILE A 116 -1.25 -2.07 -2.94
N LEU A 117 -0.65 -2.97 -2.18
CA LEU A 117 -0.68 -2.95 -0.73
C LEU A 117 0.67 -2.42 -0.25
N LEU A 118 0.67 -1.24 0.31
CA LEU A 118 1.89 -0.55 0.76
C LEU A 118 2.02 -0.57 2.28
N ASP A 119 3.11 -1.08 2.76
CA ASP A 119 3.50 -0.97 4.16
C ASP A 119 4.92 -0.37 4.23
N SER A 120 5.10 0.90 4.53
CA SER A 120 4.06 1.84 4.88
C SER A 120 4.29 3.18 4.19
N ILE A 121 3.24 3.96 4.05
CA ILE A 121 3.33 5.32 3.46
C ILE A 121 4.21 6.25 4.30
N THR A 122 4.20 6.10 5.62
CA THR A 122 5.02 6.93 6.51
C THR A 122 6.51 6.70 6.27
N ARG A 123 6.92 5.45 6.11
CA ARG A 123 8.32 5.11 5.84
C ARG A 123 8.75 5.56 4.45
N LEU A 124 7.86 5.45 3.48
CA LEU A 124 8.10 5.96 2.14
C LEU A 124 8.24 7.48 2.13
N ALA A 125 7.38 8.20 2.84
CA ALA A 125 7.46 9.65 2.98
C ALA A 125 8.78 10.09 3.64
N ARG A 126 9.23 9.37 4.66
CA ARG A 126 10.54 9.63 5.29
C ARG A 126 11.69 9.41 4.32
N ALA A 127 11.63 8.38 3.50
CA ALA A 127 12.65 8.12 2.48
C ALA A 127 12.71 9.26 1.46
N TYR A 128 11.60 9.76 1.00
CA TYR A 128 11.54 10.92 0.11
C TYR A 128 12.09 12.19 0.80
N ASN A 129 11.78 12.39 2.07
CA ASN A 129 12.31 13.50 2.85
C ASN A 129 13.84 13.47 2.94
N THR A 130 14.43 12.29 3.03
CA THR A 130 15.88 12.10 3.07
C THR A 130 16.55 12.39 1.73
N VAL A 131 15.92 12.04 0.63
CA VAL A 131 16.47 12.09 -0.73
C VAL A 131 16.25 13.44 -1.41
N GLN A 132 15.12 14.11 -1.14
CA GLN A 132 14.77 15.38 -1.78
C GLN A 132 15.53 16.55 -1.17
N PRO A 133 15.95 17.54 -1.98
CA PRO A 133 16.45 18.80 -1.45
C PRO A 133 15.40 19.48 -0.58
N ALA A 134 15.82 20.01 0.56
CA ALA A 134 14.93 20.73 1.46
C ALA A 134 14.35 21.98 0.80
N SER A 135 13.04 22.18 0.94
CA SER A 135 12.35 23.39 0.47
C SER A 135 12.46 24.56 1.43
N GLY A 136 12.90 24.28 2.66
CA GLY A 136 12.84 25.22 3.78
C GLY A 136 11.46 25.35 4.44
N LYS A 137 10.47 24.66 3.90
CA LYS A 137 9.11 24.63 4.47
C LYS A 137 8.90 23.30 5.16
N ILE A 138 8.79 23.34 6.49
CA ILE A 138 8.56 22.16 7.30
C ILE A 138 7.08 22.06 7.64
N LEU A 139 6.49 20.92 7.31
CA LEU A 139 5.11 20.60 7.64
C LEU A 139 5.02 20.03 9.06
N SER A 140 3.80 19.86 9.54
CA SER A 140 3.52 19.17 10.79
C SER A 140 4.19 17.78 10.81
N GLY A 141 4.86 17.44 11.91
CA GLY A 141 5.59 16.18 12.04
C GLY A 141 7.03 16.20 11.51
N GLY A 142 7.59 17.37 11.17
CA GLY A 142 8.97 17.52 10.77
C GLY A 142 9.30 17.06 9.35
N VAL A 143 8.30 16.88 8.50
CA VAL A 143 8.45 16.47 7.10
C VAL A 143 8.56 17.71 6.21
N ASP A 144 9.58 17.76 5.35
CA ASP A 144 9.72 18.82 4.38
C ASP A 144 8.61 18.78 3.32
N ALA A 145 8.10 19.96 2.91
CA ALA A 145 7.00 20.04 1.95
C ALA A 145 7.31 19.36 0.61
N ASN A 146 8.56 19.41 0.13
CA ASN A 146 8.97 18.76 -1.11
C ASN A 146 8.94 17.23 -1.02
N ALA A 147 9.15 16.66 0.16
CA ALA A 147 9.15 15.22 0.37
C ALA A 147 7.79 14.58 0.14
N LEU A 148 6.69 15.34 0.23
CA LEU A 148 5.34 14.83 0.04
C LEU A 148 4.86 14.82 -1.42
N HIS A 149 5.56 15.47 -2.34
CA HIS A 149 5.12 15.54 -3.73
C HIS A 149 5.05 14.16 -4.39
N LYS A 150 6.08 13.35 -4.28
CA LYS A 150 6.11 12.01 -4.88
C LYS A 150 5.22 10.99 -4.16
N PRO A 151 5.17 10.94 -2.82
CA PRO A 151 4.17 10.12 -2.12
C PRO A 151 2.75 10.48 -2.50
N LYS A 152 2.43 11.77 -2.62
CA LYS A 152 1.12 12.22 -3.10
C LYS A 152 0.82 11.75 -4.52
N ARG A 153 1.80 11.78 -5.42
CA ARG A 153 1.65 11.24 -6.78
C ARG A 153 1.45 9.74 -6.79
N PHE A 154 2.15 9.02 -5.94
CA PHE A 154 1.97 7.58 -5.78
C PHE A 154 0.52 7.26 -5.41
N PHE A 155 -0.02 7.94 -4.40
CA PHE A 155 -1.41 7.80 -3.99
C PHE A 155 -2.39 8.32 -5.03
N GLY A 156 -2.05 9.41 -5.71
CA GLY A 156 -2.85 10.00 -6.76
C GLY A 156 -3.01 9.09 -7.98
N ALA A 157 -2.04 8.24 -8.26
CA ALA A 157 -2.11 7.31 -9.38
C ALA A 157 -3.28 6.34 -9.26
N ALA A 158 -3.65 5.91 -8.05
CA ALA A 158 -4.80 5.06 -7.82
C ALA A 158 -6.14 5.75 -8.14
N ARG A 159 -6.15 7.08 -8.14
CA ARG A 159 -7.35 7.89 -8.38
C ARG A 159 -7.80 7.91 -9.82
N ASN A 160 -6.89 7.76 -10.76
CA ASN A 160 -7.13 8.00 -12.18
C ASN A 160 -7.87 6.85 -12.87
N ILE A 161 -8.14 5.78 -12.18
CA ILE A 161 -8.68 4.55 -12.78
C ILE A 161 -10.18 4.44 -12.61
N ALA A 162 -10.75 5.05 -11.59
CA ALA A 162 -12.19 5.02 -11.36
C ALA A 162 -12.72 6.43 -11.13
N VAL A 163 -13.42 6.96 -12.12
CA VAL A 163 -13.95 8.33 -12.14
C VAL A 163 -14.97 8.59 -11.03
N SER A 164 -15.57 7.54 -10.47
CA SER A 164 -16.71 7.68 -9.56
C SER A 164 -16.36 7.55 -8.07
N TYR A 165 -15.16 7.11 -7.72
CA TYR A 165 -14.80 6.79 -6.34
C TYR A 165 -13.46 7.41 -5.98
N THR A 166 -13.48 8.69 -5.68
CA THR A 166 -12.27 9.50 -5.52
C THR A 166 -11.97 9.89 -4.08
N HIS A 167 -12.57 9.26 -3.11
CA HIS A 167 -12.34 9.60 -1.71
C HIS A 167 -11.70 8.44 -0.95
N LEU A 168 -10.97 8.77 0.07
CA LEU A 168 -10.50 7.81 1.06
C LEU A 168 -11.71 7.27 1.80
N THR A 169 -11.81 5.98 1.86
CA THR A 169 -12.94 5.33 2.47
C THR A 169 -12.61 4.59 3.75
N LEU A 170 -11.36 4.24 3.97
CA LEU A 170 -10.98 3.73 5.27
C LEU A 170 -10.74 4.92 6.20
N PRO A 171 -11.53 5.05 7.26
CA PRO A 171 -11.20 6.00 8.32
C PRO A 171 -9.84 5.62 8.88
N THR A 172 -9.10 6.62 9.32
CA THR A 172 -7.90 6.41 10.09
C THR A 172 -8.30 5.59 11.32
N MET A 173 -7.85 4.35 11.38
CA MET A 173 -8.04 3.56 12.57
C MET A 173 -6.95 3.95 13.56
N ASP A 174 -7.21 5.00 14.29
CA ASP A 174 -6.36 5.39 15.41
C ASP A 174 -6.47 4.36 16.50
N SER A 175 -5.37 3.90 16.85
CA SER A 175 -5.23 3.06 18.02
C SER A 175 -4.78 3.89 19.21
#